data_855d54c26e6aeb0e9e11b43e19bf5199
#
_entry.id   855d54c26e6aeb0e9e11b43e19bf5199
#
_cell.length_a   1.000
_cell.length_b   1.000
_cell.length_c   1.000
_cell.angle_alpha   90.00
_cell.angle_beta   90.00
_cell.angle_gamma   90.00
#
_symmetry.space_group_name_H-M   'P 1'
#
loop_
_entity.id
_entity.type
_entity.pdbx_description
1 polymer ?
#
loop_
_entity_poly.entity_id
_entity_poly.type
_entity_poly.pdbx_seq_one_letter_code
_entity_poly.pdbx_strand_id
1 'polypeptide(L)'
;RLDQKVFSEIDIKFVNGFDIFLQKRGCKGNTRKYYFKALRSILNKAIQEKEATEKTYPFGKGGFQIAKLDEETEKRYLPMEYWKKIKNTVSEKPQREYARKLFLLSFYCYGISFIDMAYLTRNNIVKFNGGEYIVYKRHKIQHQKGVKPIKIKITKEIERLLDSLKENSPTVDDFIVPIVSI
;
A
#
# COMPACT_ATOMS: atom_id res chain seq x y z
N ARG A 1 3.28 26.12 14.73
CA ARG A 1 3.13 24.78 15.27
C ARG A 1 1.65 24.46 15.31
N LEU A 2 1.22 23.29 14.80
CA LEU A 2 -0.19 22.87 14.79
C LEU A 2 -0.70 22.49 16.19
N ASP A 3 0.21 22.08 17.07
CA ASP A 3 -0.03 21.70 18.47
C ASP A 3 -0.50 22.86 19.38
N GLN A 4 -0.41 24.10 18.88
CA GLN A 4 -0.84 25.31 19.61
C GLN A 4 -2.09 25.96 19.01
N LYS A 5 -2.69 25.35 17.98
CA LYS A 5 -3.86 25.90 17.29
C LYS A 5 -5.17 25.33 17.84
N VAL A 6 -6.10 26.20 18.16
CA VAL A 6 -7.48 25.79 18.45
C VAL A 6 -8.27 25.64 17.14
N PHE A 7 -9.28 24.80 17.13
CA PHE A 7 -10.04 24.48 15.91
C PHE A 7 -10.66 25.71 15.23
N SER A 8 -11.06 26.73 15.98
CA SER A 8 -11.61 27.98 15.44
C SER A 8 -10.62 28.81 14.62
N GLU A 9 -9.32 28.59 14.80
CA GLU A 9 -8.26 29.29 14.05
C GLU A 9 -7.89 28.56 12.75
N ILE A 10 -8.43 27.35 12.52
CA ILE A 10 -8.21 26.57 11.30
C ILE A 10 -9.30 26.94 10.29
N ASP A 11 -9.26 28.16 9.84
CA ASP A 11 -10.14 28.73 8.83
C ASP A 11 -9.56 28.62 7.41
N ILE A 12 -10.25 29.19 6.43
CA ILE A 12 -9.81 29.22 5.02
C ILE A 12 -8.48 29.97 4.83
N LYS A 13 -8.23 31.01 5.63
CA LYS A 13 -6.99 31.80 5.57
C LYS A 13 -5.81 30.95 6.05
N PHE A 14 -6.00 30.22 7.15
CA PHE A 14 -5.00 29.27 7.65
C PHE A 14 -4.68 28.19 6.62
N VAL A 15 -5.71 27.56 6.03
CA VAL A 15 -5.54 26.48 5.04
C VAL A 15 -4.80 26.97 3.79
N ASN A 16 -5.12 28.16 3.29
CA ASN A 16 -4.40 28.75 2.17
C ASN A 16 -2.93 29.06 2.52
N GLY A 17 -2.68 29.61 3.72
CA GLY A 17 -1.32 29.86 4.21
C GLY A 17 -0.51 28.56 4.36
N PHE A 18 -1.15 27.50 4.86
CA PHE A 18 -0.53 26.20 4.98
C PHE A 18 -0.22 25.57 3.60
N ASP A 19 -1.10 25.77 2.60
CA ASP A 19 -0.81 25.35 1.23
C ASP A 19 0.42 26.04 0.65
N ILE A 20 0.52 27.36 0.81
CA ILE A 20 1.70 28.13 0.38
C ILE A 20 2.97 27.65 1.11
N PHE A 21 2.87 27.37 2.40
CA PHE A 21 3.99 26.82 3.18
C PHE A 21 4.46 25.47 2.63
N LEU A 22 3.54 24.54 2.33
CA LEU A 22 3.86 23.24 1.75
C LEU A 22 4.48 23.37 0.35
N GLN A 23 3.98 24.31 -0.47
CA GLN A 23 4.56 24.60 -1.78
C GLN A 23 6.01 25.09 -1.66
N LYS A 24 6.29 26.03 -0.76
CA LYS A 24 7.65 26.52 -0.51
C LYS A 24 8.60 25.43 -0.03
N ARG A 25 8.08 24.37 0.61
CA ARG A 25 8.85 23.17 0.98
C ARG A 25 9.01 22.16 -0.16
N GLY A 26 8.57 22.48 -1.38
CA GLY A 26 8.68 21.60 -2.54
C GLY A 26 7.68 20.44 -2.55
N CYS A 27 6.61 20.48 -1.73
CA CYS A 27 5.59 19.43 -1.74
C CYS A 27 4.76 19.50 -3.04
N LYS A 28 4.71 18.41 -3.78
CA LYS A 28 3.86 18.26 -4.96
C LYS A 28 2.38 18.21 -4.58
N GLY A 29 1.47 18.45 -5.54
CA GLY A 29 0.03 18.51 -5.33
C GLY A 29 -0.54 17.28 -4.63
N ASN A 30 -0.17 16.07 -5.06
CA ASN A 30 -0.63 14.83 -4.43
C ASN A 30 -0.17 14.69 -2.97
N THR A 31 1.02 15.18 -2.61
CA THR A 31 1.49 15.22 -1.22
C THR A 31 0.69 16.23 -0.39
N ARG A 32 0.44 17.42 -0.94
CA ARG A 32 -0.39 18.45 -0.31
C ARG A 32 -1.82 17.95 -0.12
N LYS A 33 -2.39 17.30 -1.12
CA LYS A 33 -3.69 16.63 -1.06
C LYS A 33 -3.79 15.64 0.10
N TYR A 34 -2.75 14.87 0.36
CA TYR A 34 -2.70 13.94 1.49
C TYR A 34 -2.82 14.69 2.83
N TYR A 35 -2.05 15.75 3.05
CA TYR A 35 -2.12 16.55 4.27
C TYR A 35 -3.50 17.20 4.46
N PHE A 36 -4.09 17.76 3.41
CA PHE A 36 -5.41 18.38 3.51
C PHE A 36 -6.54 17.35 3.70
N LYS A 37 -6.43 16.15 3.16
CA LYS A 37 -7.37 15.07 3.48
C LYS A 37 -7.30 14.68 4.96
N ALA A 38 -6.11 14.60 5.53
CA ALA A 38 -5.93 14.32 6.95
C ALA A 38 -6.51 15.45 7.81
N LEU A 39 -6.19 16.70 7.52
CA LEU A 39 -6.72 17.87 8.23
C LEU A 39 -8.25 17.92 8.15
N ARG A 40 -8.83 17.69 6.96
CA ARG A 40 -10.28 17.61 6.77
C ARG A 40 -10.93 16.52 7.62
N SER A 41 -10.30 15.35 7.69
CA SER A 41 -10.80 14.24 8.51
C SER A 41 -10.83 14.60 9.99
N ILE A 42 -9.78 15.25 10.49
CA ILE A 42 -9.70 15.72 11.90
C ILE A 42 -10.79 16.74 12.18
N LEU A 43 -10.93 17.76 11.31
CA LEU A 43 -11.96 18.81 11.50
C LEU A 43 -13.38 18.23 11.45
N ASN A 44 -13.66 17.32 10.52
CA ASN A 44 -14.96 16.65 10.44
C ASN A 44 -15.28 15.88 11.73
N LYS A 45 -14.29 15.20 12.30
CA LYS A 45 -14.44 14.49 13.56
C LYS A 45 -14.68 15.47 14.72
N ALA A 46 -13.91 16.56 14.80
CA ALA A 46 -14.09 17.59 15.83
C ALA A 46 -15.48 18.25 15.75
N ILE A 47 -16.01 18.49 14.54
CA ILE A 47 -17.38 19.01 14.36
C ILE A 47 -18.40 17.99 14.85
N GLN A 48 -18.24 16.72 14.53
CA GLN A 48 -19.12 15.63 14.98
C GLN A 48 -19.13 15.51 16.52
N GLU A 49 -17.97 15.71 17.15
CA GLU A 49 -17.79 15.68 18.61
C GLU A 49 -18.16 17.02 19.29
N LYS A 50 -18.60 18.03 18.53
CA LYS A 50 -18.97 19.39 18.99
C LYS A 50 -17.80 20.21 19.56
N GLU A 51 -16.57 19.81 19.28
CA GLU A 51 -15.34 20.52 19.64
C GLU A 51 -14.99 21.62 18.62
N ALA A 52 -15.58 21.57 17.42
CA ALA A 52 -15.42 22.57 16.38
C ALA A 52 -16.77 22.99 15.79
N THR A 53 -16.80 24.14 15.10
CA THR A 53 -18.03 24.67 14.47
C THR A 53 -17.89 24.69 12.96
N GLU A 54 -19.01 24.51 12.25
CA GLU A 54 -19.06 24.62 10.80
C GLU A 54 -18.81 26.05 10.27
N LYS A 55 -18.96 27.07 11.12
CA LYS A 55 -18.80 28.49 10.72
C LYS A 55 -17.41 28.81 10.17
N THR A 56 -16.37 28.19 10.72
CA THR A 56 -14.98 28.37 10.30
C THR A 56 -14.46 27.26 9.39
N TYR A 57 -15.34 26.30 9.01
CA TYR A 57 -14.94 25.12 8.25
C TYR A 57 -14.38 25.48 6.86
N PRO A 58 -13.09 25.20 6.61
CA PRO A 58 -12.40 25.69 5.42
C PRO A 58 -12.65 24.89 4.14
N PHE A 59 -13.25 23.67 4.24
CA PHE A 59 -13.44 22.75 3.11
C PHE A 59 -14.90 22.69 2.62
N GLY A 60 -15.77 23.60 3.06
CA GLY A 60 -17.15 23.69 2.66
C GLY A 60 -17.34 24.25 1.24
N LYS A 61 -18.59 24.54 0.90
CA LYS A 61 -18.95 25.14 -0.40
C LYS A 61 -18.26 26.50 -0.55
N GLY A 62 -17.49 26.65 -1.64
CA GLY A 62 -16.67 27.87 -1.86
C GLY A 62 -15.34 27.93 -1.08
N GLY A 63 -15.07 26.93 -0.21
CA GLY A 63 -13.81 26.82 0.52
C GLY A 63 -12.66 26.20 -0.29
N PHE A 64 -11.64 25.73 0.43
CA PHE A 64 -10.45 25.12 -0.18
C PHE A 64 -10.76 23.82 -0.92
N GLN A 65 -10.42 23.78 -2.20
CA GLN A 65 -10.76 22.68 -3.09
C GLN A 65 -9.61 21.67 -3.16
N ILE A 66 -9.66 20.63 -2.30
CA ILE A 66 -8.62 19.58 -2.26
C ILE A 66 -8.47 18.85 -3.60
N ALA A 67 -9.56 18.72 -4.37
CA ALA A 67 -9.53 18.05 -5.69
C ALA A 67 -8.65 18.78 -6.71
N LYS A 68 -8.49 20.11 -6.61
CA LYS A 68 -7.60 20.89 -7.50
C LYS A 68 -6.13 20.58 -7.30
N LEU A 69 -5.76 19.89 -6.24
CA LEU A 69 -4.39 19.46 -5.97
C LEU A 69 -4.03 18.11 -6.63
N ASP A 70 -4.97 17.50 -7.35
CA ASP A 70 -4.69 16.28 -8.09
C ASP A 70 -3.69 16.56 -9.21
N GLU A 71 -2.59 15.83 -9.15
CA GLU A 71 -1.58 15.81 -10.20
C GLU A 71 -1.53 14.40 -10.77
N GLU A 72 -1.56 14.32 -12.09
CA GLU A 72 -1.33 13.06 -12.78
C GLU A 72 0.09 12.59 -12.50
N THR A 73 0.22 11.35 -12.04
CA THR A 73 1.53 10.75 -11.79
C THR A 73 1.89 9.83 -12.94
N GLU A 74 3.08 10.01 -13.47
CA GLU A 74 3.64 9.12 -14.46
C GLU A 74 3.67 7.68 -13.92
N LYS A 75 3.04 6.78 -14.65
CA LYS A 75 3.04 5.35 -14.29
C LYS A 75 4.40 4.77 -14.61
N ARG A 76 5.16 4.45 -13.57
CA ARG A 76 6.43 3.76 -13.71
C ARG A 76 6.17 2.28 -13.94
N TYR A 77 6.68 1.75 -15.02
CA TYR A 77 6.67 0.33 -15.32
C TYR A 77 8.10 -0.18 -15.49
N LEU A 78 8.29 -1.46 -15.24
CA LEU A 78 9.58 -2.11 -15.48
C LEU A 78 9.63 -2.56 -16.95
N PRO A 79 10.54 -2.03 -17.79
CA PRO A 79 10.70 -2.49 -19.16
C PRO A 79 10.99 -4.01 -19.21
N MET A 80 10.47 -4.68 -20.24
CA MET A 80 10.57 -6.14 -20.37
C MET A 80 12.01 -6.65 -20.40
N GLU A 81 12.94 -5.86 -20.92
CA GLU A 81 14.37 -6.21 -20.92
C GLU A 81 14.96 -6.33 -19.50
N TYR A 82 14.61 -5.41 -18.59
CA TYR A 82 15.03 -5.48 -17.19
C TYR A 82 14.38 -6.64 -16.46
N TRP A 83 13.09 -6.90 -16.75
CA TRP A 83 12.40 -8.07 -16.22
C TRP A 83 13.11 -9.37 -16.63
N LYS A 84 13.47 -9.51 -17.92
CA LYS A 84 14.24 -10.66 -18.43
C LYS A 84 15.60 -10.79 -17.73
N LYS A 85 16.31 -9.68 -17.52
CA LYS A 85 17.57 -9.68 -16.76
C LYS A 85 17.34 -10.17 -15.33
N ILE A 86 16.37 -9.64 -14.59
CA ILE A 86 16.05 -10.08 -13.23
C ILE A 86 15.70 -11.58 -13.21
N LYS A 87 14.91 -12.05 -14.15
CA LYS A 87 14.55 -13.47 -14.24
C LYS A 87 15.74 -14.39 -14.45
N ASN A 88 16.65 -14.01 -15.33
CA ASN A 88 17.73 -14.89 -15.81
C ASN A 88 19.06 -14.74 -15.04
N THR A 89 19.19 -13.70 -14.21
CA THR A 89 20.44 -13.45 -13.47
C THR A 89 20.29 -13.92 -12.03
N VAL A 90 21.05 -14.94 -11.65
CA VAL A 90 21.15 -15.38 -10.25
C VAL A 90 22.19 -14.49 -9.56
N SER A 91 21.92 -14.06 -8.34
CA SER A 91 22.84 -13.26 -7.55
C SER A 91 23.66 -14.14 -6.60
N GLU A 92 24.97 -13.95 -6.58
CA GLU A 92 25.87 -14.62 -5.62
C GLU A 92 25.64 -14.15 -4.16
N LYS A 93 25.04 -12.96 -3.98
CA LYS A 93 24.74 -12.42 -2.65
C LYS A 93 23.38 -12.96 -2.16
N PRO A 94 23.33 -13.73 -1.04
CA PRO A 94 22.12 -14.40 -0.58
C PRO A 94 20.91 -13.46 -0.39
N GLN A 95 21.12 -12.27 0.18
CA GLN A 95 20.03 -11.30 0.40
C GLN A 95 19.48 -10.75 -0.92
N ARG A 96 20.33 -10.54 -1.92
CA ARG A 96 19.88 -10.08 -3.25
C ARG A 96 19.13 -11.18 -3.99
N GLU A 97 19.62 -12.42 -3.90
CA GLU A 97 18.94 -13.57 -4.49
C GLU A 97 17.58 -13.81 -3.85
N TYR A 98 17.49 -13.71 -2.53
CA TYR A 98 16.24 -13.78 -1.80
C TYR A 98 15.26 -12.67 -2.26
N ALA A 99 15.70 -11.42 -2.32
CA ALA A 99 14.88 -10.31 -2.80
C ALA A 99 14.42 -10.51 -4.27
N ARG A 100 15.29 -11.06 -5.13
CA ARG A 100 14.97 -11.42 -6.51
C ARG A 100 13.88 -12.48 -6.58
N LYS A 101 13.98 -13.54 -5.78
CA LYS A 101 12.98 -14.61 -5.73
C LYS A 101 11.62 -14.08 -5.25
N LEU A 102 11.59 -13.22 -4.23
CA LEU A 102 10.36 -12.57 -3.78
C LEU A 102 9.75 -11.65 -4.85
N PHE A 103 10.58 -10.90 -5.56
CA PHE A 103 10.11 -10.08 -6.68
C PHE A 103 9.48 -10.92 -7.79
N LEU A 104 10.13 -12.02 -8.19
CA LEU A 104 9.61 -12.94 -9.19
C LEU A 104 8.31 -13.62 -8.71
N LEU A 105 8.25 -14.03 -7.44
CA LEU A 105 7.03 -14.60 -6.86
C LEU A 105 5.89 -13.57 -6.90
N SER A 106 6.16 -12.32 -6.51
CA SER A 106 5.17 -11.24 -6.62
C SER A 106 4.68 -11.08 -8.06
N PHE A 107 5.59 -11.07 -9.03
CA PHE A 107 5.24 -10.93 -10.45
C PHE A 107 4.36 -12.07 -10.94
N TYR A 108 4.74 -13.33 -10.70
CA TYR A 108 3.96 -14.50 -11.11
C TYR A 108 2.63 -14.62 -10.36
N CYS A 109 2.53 -14.02 -9.17
CA CYS A 109 1.30 -13.89 -8.40
C CYS A 109 0.53 -12.59 -8.71
N TYR A 110 0.67 -12.02 -9.91
CA TYR A 110 -0.05 -10.84 -10.39
C TYR A 110 0.12 -9.59 -9.51
N GLY A 111 1.29 -9.39 -8.94
CA GLY A 111 1.61 -8.23 -8.11
C GLY A 111 1.09 -8.35 -6.67
N ILE A 112 1.12 -9.55 -6.11
CA ILE A 112 0.85 -9.72 -4.67
C ILE A 112 1.80 -8.84 -3.86
N SER A 113 1.27 -8.12 -2.88
CA SER A 113 2.10 -7.22 -2.08
C SER A 113 3.00 -8.00 -1.12
N PHE A 114 4.13 -7.38 -0.71
CA PHE A 114 5.05 -7.98 0.23
C PHE A 114 4.35 -8.39 1.54
N ILE A 115 3.49 -7.52 2.07
CA ILE A 115 2.74 -7.81 3.28
C ILE A 115 1.76 -8.97 3.07
N ASP A 116 1.08 -9.04 1.93
CA ASP A 116 0.17 -10.15 1.65
C ASP A 116 0.94 -11.47 1.54
N MET A 117 2.13 -11.48 0.91
CA MET A 117 3.01 -12.66 0.88
C MET A 117 3.46 -13.11 2.27
N ALA A 118 3.81 -12.15 3.15
CA ALA A 118 4.27 -12.45 4.51
C ALA A 118 3.21 -13.16 5.35
N TYR A 119 1.93 -12.89 5.09
CA TYR A 119 0.81 -13.51 5.82
C TYR A 119 0.21 -14.74 5.13
N LEU A 120 0.79 -15.22 4.02
CA LEU A 120 0.32 -16.46 3.40
C LEU A 120 0.71 -17.68 4.25
N THR A 121 -0.29 -18.48 4.59
CA THR A 121 -0.16 -19.74 5.33
C THR A 121 -0.55 -20.93 4.46
N ARG A 122 -0.31 -22.15 4.92
CA ARG A 122 -0.78 -23.39 4.25
C ARG A 122 -2.29 -23.40 4.04
N ASN A 123 -3.08 -22.78 4.92
CA ASN A 123 -4.52 -22.66 4.79
C ASN A 123 -4.96 -21.80 3.60
N ASN A 124 -4.06 -21.02 3.03
CA ASN A 124 -4.31 -20.25 1.80
C ASN A 124 -4.15 -21.08 0.54
N ILE A 125 -3.62 -22.32 0.62
CA ILE A 125 -3.52 -23.23 -0.53
C ILE A 125 -4.78 -24.08 -0.57
N VAL A 126 -5.57 -23.90 -1.63
CA VAL A 126 -6.85 -24.60 -1.83
C VAL A 126 -6.80 -25.38 -3.12
N LYS A 127 -7.20 -26.65 -3.06
CA LYS A 127 -7.34 -27.54 -4.24
C LYS A 127 -8.77 -27.48 -4.75
N PHE A 128 -8.94 -27.11 -6.00
CA PHE A 128 -10.23 -27.23 -6.68
C PHE A 128 -10.05 -27.33 -8.20
N ASN A 129 -11.02 -27.96 -8.89
CA ASN A 129 -11.01 -28.13 -10.35
C ASN A 129 -9.68 -28.68 -10.92
N GLY A 130 -9.06 -29.65 -10.24
CA GLY A 130 -7.83 -30.28 -10.71
C GLY A 130 -6.57 -29.40 -10.63
N GLY A 131 -6.60 -28.31 -9.85
CA GLY A 131 -5.45 -27.45 -9.63
C GLY A 131 -5.33 -26.94 -8.20
N GLU A 132 -4.16 -26.41 -7.86
CA GLU A 132 -3.91 -25.73 -6.60
C GLU A 132 -3.94 -24.21 -6.80
N TYR A 133 -4.49 -23.49 -5.82
CA TYR A 133 -4.66 -22.04 -5.86
C TYR A 133 -4.26 -21.43 -4.54
N ILE A 134 -3.58 -20.29 -4.61
CA ILE A 134 -3.40 -19.38 -3.46
C ILE A 134 -4.67 -18.55 -3.37
N VAL A 135 -5.39 -18.65 -2.25
CA VAL A 135 -6.64 -17.92 -1.99
C VAL A 135 -6.46 -17.05 -0.75
N TYR A 136 -6.54 -15.74 -0.91
CA TYR A 136 -6.33 -14.81 0.19
C TYR A 136 -7.16 -13.53 0.02
N LYS A 137 -7.39 -12.82 1.12
CA LYS A 137 -7.89 -11.43 1.10
C LYS A 137 -6.73 -10.49 1.35
N ARG A 138 -6.66 -9.38 0.60
CA ARG A 138 -5.61 -8.37 0.80
C ARG A 138 -5.62 -7.87 2.25
N HIS A 139 -4.48 -7.92 2.90
CA HIS A 139 -4.32 -7.54 4.32
C HIS A 139 -4.86 -6.15 4.61
N LYS A 140 -4.57 -5.17 3.73
CA LYS A 140 -4.99 -3.77 3.88
C LYS A 140 -6.51 -3.58 3.98
N ILE A 141 -7.31 -4.46 3.36
CA ILE A 141 -8.78 -4.29 3.24
C ILE A 141 -9.56 -5.51 3.73
N GLN A 142 -8.91 -6.51 4.33
CA GLN A 142 -9.53 -7.79 4.70
C GLN A 142 -10.74 -7.65 5.65
N HIS A 143 -10.76 -6.59 6.47
CA HIS A 143 -11.83 -6.31 7.42
C HIS A 143 -13.00 -5.53 6.83
N GLN A 144 -12.91 -5.07 5.59
CA GLN A 144 -14.00 -4.35 4.94
C GLN A 144 -15.10 -5.33 4.49
N LYS A 145 -16.38 -4.91 4.65
CA LYS A 145 -17.50 -5.73 4.18
C LYS A 145 -17.46 -5.90 2.67
N GLY A 146 -17.77 -7.11 2.19
CA GLY A 146 -17.88 -7.41 0.75
C GLY A 146 -16.55 -7.65 0.02
N VAL A 147 -15.40 -7.66 0.71
CA VAL A 147 -14.11 -7.97 0.08
C VAL A 147 -14.09 -9.43 -0.37
N LYS A 148 -14.00 -9.61 -1.69
CA LYS A 148 -13.86 -10.94 -2.30
C LYS A 148 -12.40 -11.43 -2.19
N PRO A 149 -12.16 -12.73 -1.97
CA PRO A 149 -10.83 -13.29 -1.99
C PRO A 149 -10.23 -13.25 -3.40
N ILE A 150 -8.92 -13.02 -3.47
CA ILE A 150 -8.13 -13.17 -4.68
C ILE A 150 -7.76 -14.64 -4.80
N LYS A 151 -7.84 -15.18 -6.02
CA LYS A 151 -7.50 -16.57 -6.34
C LYS A 151 -6.41 -16.58 -7.39
N ILE A 152 -5.27 -17.16 -7.09
CA ILE A 152 -4.11 -17.26 -7.98
C ILE A 152 -3.82 -18.73 -8.21
N LYS A 153 -3.87 -19.18 -9.45
CA LYS A 153 -3.50 -20.55 -9.79
C LYS A 153 -2.00 -20.76 -9.57
N ILE A 154 -1.63 -21.80 -8.84
CA ILE A 154 -0.23 -22.17 -8.64
C ILE A 154 0.26 -22.81 -9.95
N THR A 155 1.17 -22.10 -10.61
CA THR A 155 1.89 -22.60 -11.79
C THR A 155 3.19 -23.26 -11.36
N LYS A 156 3.82 -24.02 -12.28
CA LYS A 156 5.15 -24.62 -12.03
C LYS A 156 6.21 -23.61 -11.64
N GLU A 157 6.11 -22.37 -12.14
CA GLU A 157 7.04 -21.27 -11.78
C GLU A 157 6.83 -20.82 -10.34
N ILE A 158 5.57 -20.67 -9.91
CA ILE A 158 5.23 -20.31 -8.52
C ILE A 158 5.69 -21.40 -7.56
N GLU A 159 5.39 -22.67 -7.89
CA GLU A 159 5.79 -23.83 -7.09
C GLU A 159 7.32 -23.87 -6.89
N ARG A 160 8.10 -23.81 -7.99
CA ARG A 160 9.57 -23.77 -7.93
C ARG A 160 10.11 -22.62 -7.09
N LEU A 161 9.50 -21.44 -7.17
CA LEU A 161 9.92 -20.29 -6.37
C LEU A 161 9.62 -20.48 -4.89
N LEU A 162 8.45 -21.01 -4.54
CA LEU A 162 8.09 -21.31 -3.16
C LEU A 162 9.04 -22.35 -2.55
N ASP A 163 9.36 -23.41 -3.29
CA ASP A 163 10.29 -24.46 -2.82
C ASP A 163 11.70 -23.88 -2.64
N SER A 164 12.19 -23.14 -3.63
CA SER A 164 13.53 -22.57 -3.58
C SER A 164 13.68 -21.46 -2.51
N LEU A 165 12.60 -20.82 -2.08
CA LEU A 165 12.61 -19.91 -0.94
C LEU A 165 12.71 -20.66 0.39
N LYS A 166 12.04 -21.82 0.52
CA LYS A 166 12.08 -22.67 1.72
C LYS A 166 13.43 -23.33 1.94
N GLU A 167 14.12 -23.73 0.86
CA GLU A 167 15.45 -24.38 0.95
C GLU A 167 16.48 -23.51 1.66
N ASN A 168 16.38 -22.18 1.51
CA ASN A 168 17.38 -21.23 2.03
C ASN A 168 16.98 -20.58 3.36
N SER A 169 15.74 -20.76 3.78
CA SER A 169 15.23 -20.18 5.03
C SER A 169 14.04 -21.01 5.52
N PRO A 170 14.14 -21.67 6.66
CA PRO A 170 13.03 -22.40 7.22
C PRO A 170 11.84 -21.46 7.43
N THR A 171 10.66 -21.93 7.07
CA THR A 171 9.42 -21.21 7.38
C THR A 171 9.09 -21.39 8.85
N VAL A 172 8.66 -20.33 9.49
CA VAL A 172 8.13 -20.35 10.84
C VAL A 172 6.66 -20.74 10.75
N ASP A 173 6.24 -21.64 11.62
CA ASP A 173 4.86 -22.13 11.71
C ASP A 173 4.29 -22.62 10.36
N ASP A 174 3.05 -22.18 10.08
CA ASP A 174 2.32 -22.53 8.86
C ASP A 174 2.57 -21.61 7.65
N PHE A 175 3.48 -20.61 7.79
CA PHE A 175 3.77 -19.70 6.69
C PHE A 175 4.40 -20.42 5.49
N ILE A 176 3.97 -20.04 4.27
CA ILE A 176 4.47 -20.65 3.03
C ILE A 176 5.60 -19.87 2.39
N VAL A 177 5.79 -18.60 2.76
CA VAL A 177 6.88 -17.74 2.31
C VAL A 177 7.71 -17.32 3.52
N PRO A 178 9.03 -17.57 3.53
CA PRO A 178 9.89 -17.33 4.71
C PRO A 178 10.27 -15.84 4.85
N ILE A 179 9.28 -14.97 5.04
CA ILE A 179 9.46 -13.52 5.21
C ILE A 179 9.48 -13.16 6.70
N VAL A 180 8.65 -13.84 7.50
CA VAL A 180 8.60 -13.62 8.94
C VAL A 180 9.65 -14.52 9.58
N SER A 181 10.62 -13.91 10.27
CA SER A 181 11.56 -14.58 11.18
C SER A 181 11.14 -14.29 12.62
N ILE A 182 11.27 -15.27 13.49
CA ILE A 182 11.14 -15.08 14.94
C ILE A 182 12.35 -14.33 15.46
#